data_94972f000a91e3ff42e728d80aa41439
#
_entry.id   94972f000a91e3ff42e728d80aa41439
#
_cell.length_a   1.000
_cell.length_b   1.000
_cell.length_c   1.000
_cell.angle_alpha   90.00
_cell.angle_beta   90.00
_cell.angle_gamma   90.00
#
_symmetry.space_group_name_H-M   'P 1'
#
loop_
_entity.id
_entity.type
_entity.pdbx_description
1 polymer ?
#
loop_
_entity_poly.entity_id
_entity_poly.type
_entity_poly.pdbx_seq_one_letter_code
_entity_poly.pdbx_strand_id
1 'polypeptide(L)'
;MSLKRQRTVIKMFKKLRNRFLILNMSITSIVMAIAFAAIYIISNNNINSEISKKLNPQVGMQTVMMGTESPDSTEDNKPKTLNRRVSPDYSDSFIIRVDERGKILERDSPFDMNDETYKKAADIAWTNKNISSTITLEGRQWRYAISRMEKQVIQENGRSYTVAEDGYQIIFLNVTMYKQTLFHLLTTLLSVGFIMLFVLFIISLYFANRSIKPVAEAWERQKQFVADASHELKTPLSIINANYDVLLENKEETIKSQMKWLDYIKIGTDRMTKLINDMLSLAKMEDIRFPVQKVPFNVSDAVNDVISSMEAVMA
;
A
#
# COMPACT_ATOMS: atom_id res chain seq x y z
N MET A 1 -45.36 -9.83 -0.97
CA MET A 1 -44.06 -10.30 -1.54
C MET A 1 -43.30 -11.07 -0.47
N SER A 2 -42.86 -12.35 -0.70
CA SER A 2 -42.39 -13.26 0.36
C SER A 2 -41.10 -12.74 1.02
N LEU A 3 -41.07 -12.69 2.36
CA LEU A 3 -39.90 -12.40 3.24
C LEU A 3 -38.62 -13.16 2.82
N LYS A 4 -38.78 -14.34 2.20
CA LYS A 4 -37.65 -15.11 1.62
C LYS A 4 -36.94 -14.37 0.49
N ARG A 5 -37.65 -13.65 -0.38
CA ARG A 5 -37.06 -12.91 -1.53
C ARG A 5 -36.25 -11.68 -1.05
N GLN A 6 -36.74 -10.94 -0.08
CA GLN A 6 -35.99 -9.81 0.50
C GLN A 6 -34.67 -10.28 1.16
N ARG A 7 -34.70 -11.40 1.87
CA ARG A 7 -33.50 -11.98 2.48
C ARG A 7 -32.44 -12.39 1.44
N THR A 8 -32.87 -12.84 0.25
CA THR A 8 -31.93 -13.24 -0.82
C THR A 8 -31.22 -12.03 -1.43
N VAL A 9 -31.94 -10.94 -1.68
CA VAL A 9 -31.36 -9.69 -2.20
C VAL A 9 -30.35 -9.09 -1.19
N ILE A 10 -30.75 -9.01 0.08
CA ILE A 10 -29.85 -8.53 1.15
C ILE A 10 -28.58 -9.39 1.24
N LYS A 11 -28.69 -10.73 1.12
CA LYS A 11 -27.53 -11.63 1.11
C LYS A 11 -26.63 -11.40 -0.10
N MET A 12 -27.19 -11.14 -1.28
CA MET A 12 -26.44 -10.86 -2.50
C MET A 12 -25.61 -9.57 -2.35
N PHE A 13 -26.20 -8.49 -1.87
CA PHE A 13 -25.50 -7.21 -1.66
C PHE A 13 -24.47 -7.30 -0.52
N LYS A 14 -24.74 -8.04 0.54
CA LYS A 14 -23.74 -8.33 1.58
C LYS A 14 -22.54 -9.11 1.02
N LYS A 15 -22.79 -10.09 0.15
CA LYS A 15 -21.71 -10.86 -0.51
C LYS A 15 -20.88 -9.97 -1.44
N LEU A 16 -21.53 -9.08 -2.20
CA LEU A 16 -20.83 -8.11 -3.06
C LEU A 16 -19.96 -7.15 -2.24
N ARG A 17 -20.53 -6.59 -1.17
CA ARG A 17 -19.80 -5.73 -0.22
C ARG A 17 -18.55 -6.42 0.34
N ASN A 18 -18.73 -7.64 0.84
CA ASN A 18 -17.60 -8.38 1.44
C ASN A 18 -16.52 -8.70 0.40
N ARG A 19 -16.89 -9.05 -0.82
CA ARG A 19 -15.92 -9.27 -1.92
C ARG A 19 -15.15 -7.99 -2.24
N PHE A 20 -15.85 -6.86 -2.31
CA PHE A 20 -15.21 -5.56 -2.55
C PHE A 20 -14.24 -5.19 -1.43
N LEU A 21 -14.65 -5.38 -0.16
CA LEU A 21 -13.80 -5.15 1.01
C LEU A 21 -12.55 -6.04 0.99
N ILE A 22 -12.73 -7.35 0.77
CA ILE A 22 -11.59 -8.29 0.72
C ILE A 22 -10.63 -7.91 -0.39
N LEU A 23 -11.13 -7.61 -1.60
CA LEU A 23 -10.30 -7.27 -2.75
C LEU A 23 -9.51 -5.98 -2.49
N ASN A 24 -10.17 -4.93 -2.00
CA ASN A 24 -9.53 -3.66 -1.68
C ASN A 24 -8.47 -3.82 -0.58
N MET A 25 -8.81 -4.52 0.52
CA MET A 25 -7.88 -4.79 1.62
C MET A 25 -6.70 -5.66 1.17
N SER A 26 -6.93 -6.65 0.30
CA SER A 26 -5.84 -7.50 -0.21
C SER A 26 -4.87 -6.69 -1.07
N ILE A 27 -5.37 -5.87 -1.99
CA ILE A 27 -4.52 -5.03 -2.85
C ILE A 27 -3.70 -4.06 -2.00
N THR A 28 -4.34 -3.35 -1.07
CA THR A 28 -3.64 -2.38 -0.22
C THR A 28 -2.62 -3.04 0.69
N SER A 29 -2.92 -4.23 1.26
CA SER A 29 -1.98 -5.00 2.06
C SER A 29 -0.76 -5.45 1.27
N ILE A 30 -0.94 -5.92 0.03
CA ILE A 30 0.17 -6.36 -0.83
C ILE A 30 1.06 -5.18 -1.19
N VAL A 31 0.48 -4.06 -1.64
CA VAL A 31 1.24 -2.86 -1.99
C VAL A 31 2.04 -2.34 -0.80
N MET A 32 1.42 -2.30 0.38
CA MET A 32 2.08 -1.86 1.61
C MET A 32 3.21 -2.82 2.02
N ALA A 33 3.00 -4.14 1.92
CA ALA A 33 4.02 -5.13 2.23
C ALA A 33 5.24 -5.00 1.31
N ILE A 34 5.03 -4.78 0.01
CA ILE A 34 6.11 -4.53 -0.96
C ILE A 34 6.88 -3.25 -0.60
N ALA A 35 6.17 -2.15 -0.29
CA ALA A 35 6.79 -0.89 0.10
C ALA A 35 7.64 -1.04 1.37
N PHE A 36 7.12 -1.70 2.40
CA PHE A 36 7.84 -1.94 3.66
C PHE A 36 9.05 -2.86 3.47
N ALA A 37 8.92 -3.91 2.66
CA ALA A 37 10.04 -4.77 2.31
C ALA A 37 11.14 -3.98 1.58
N ALA A 38 10.78 -3.11 0.64
CA ALA A 38 11.74 -2.27 -0.07
C ALA A 38 12.48 -1.32 0.91
N ILE A 39 11.76 -0.64 1.79
CA ILE A 39 12.35 0.25 2.81
C ILE A 39 13.33 -0.52 3.70
N TYR A 40 12.92 -1.70 4.18
CA TYR A 40 13.76 -2.53 5.04
C TYR A 40 15.02 -3.01 4.33
N ILE A 41 14.90 -3.49 3.09
CA ILE A 41 16.05 -3.95 2.28
C ILE A 41 17.02 -2.80 2.00
N ILE A 42 16.52 -1.63 1.59
CA ILE A 42 17.35 -0.46 1.32
C ILE A 42 18.08 -0.03 2.61
N SER A 43 17.38 0.06 3.74
CA SER A 43 17.97 0.43 5.01
C SER A 43 19.04 -0.57 5.47
N ASN A 44 18.74 -1.88 5.34
CA ASN A 44 19.69 -2.93 5.68
C ASN A 44 20.96 -2.88 4.79
N ASN A 45 20.79 -2.63 3.48
CA ASN A 45 21.93 -2.50 2.56
C ASN A 45 22.77 -1.26 2.87
N ASN A 46 22.14 -0.13 3.19
CA ASN A 46 22.84 1.09 3.58
C ASN A 46 23.66 0.88 4.85
N ILE A 47 23.07 0.27 5.88
CA ILE A 47 23.76 -0.06 7.13
C ILE A 47 24.94 -1.01 6.88
N ASN A 48 24.75 -2.08 6.09
CA ASN A 48 25.82 -3.00 5.76
C ASN A 48 26.95 -2.32 4.99
N SER A 49 26.62 -1.41 4.08
CA SER A 49 27.61 -0.61 3.35
C SER A 49 28.41 0.30 4.28
N GLU A 50 27.74 0.97 5.24
CA GLU A 50 28.37 1.80 6.24
C GLU A 50 29.33 1.00 7.14
N ILE A 51 28.86 -0.16 7.65
CA ILE A 51 29.67 -1.08 8.44
C ILE A 51 30.91 -1.53 7.65
N SER A 52 30.73 -1.88 6.38
CA SER A 52 31.84 -2.31 5.51
C SER A 52 32.86 -1.20 5.28
N LYS A 53 32.41 0.04 5.12
CA LYS A 53 33.28 1.22 4.99
C LYS A 53 34.07 1.46 6.26
N LYS A 54 33.46 1.36 7.45
CA LYS A 54 34.11 1.53 8.74
C LYS A 54 35.12 0.40 9.06
N LEU A 55 34.86 -0.81 8.56
CA LEU A 55 35.74 -1.96 8.73
C LEU A 55 36.90 -1.99 7.70
N ASN A 56 36.87 -1.15 6.67
CA ASN A 56 37.93 -1.11 5.67
C ASN A 56 39.15 -0.32 6.18
N PRO A 57 40.29 -0.96 6.39
CA PRO A 57 41.47 -0.32 6.97
C PRO A 57 42.08 0.80 6.11
N GLN A 58 41.81 0.81 4.82
CA GLN A 58 42.36 1.83 3.90
C GLN A 58 41.73 3.23 4.10
N VAL A 59 40.59 3.35 4.72
CA VAL A 59 39.92 4.65 4.96
C VAL A 59 40.53 5.39 6.17
N GLY A 60 41.27 4.71 7.05
CA GLY A 60 41.87 5.26 8.28
C GLY A 60 43.29 5.85 8.14
N MET A 61 43.93 5.74 6.98
CA MET A 61 45.30 6.21 6.77
C MET A 61 45.38 7.48 5.93
N GLN A 62 44.85 8.59 6.42
CA GLN A 62 45.29 9.89 5.94
C GLN A 62 46.44 10.33 6.83
N THR A 63 47.65 10.16 6.34
CA THR A 63 48.85 10.77 6.94
C THR A 63 48.76 12.27 6.77
N VAL A 64 48.38 12.99 7.81
CA VAL A 64 48.47 14.45 7.81
C VAL A 64 49.94 14.77 8.00
N MET A 65 50.67 15.09 6.92
CA MET A 65 51.96 15.75 7.01
C MET A 65 51.71 17.18 7.50
N MET A 66 51.86 17.43 8.78
CA MET A 66 52.04 18.79 9.28
C MET A 66 53.50 19.17 9.08
N GLY A 67 53.74 19.98 8.07
CA GLY A 67 55.00 20.72 7.99
C GLY A 67 55.12 21.65 9.17
N THR A 68 56.12 21.45 9.99
CA THR A 68 56.56 22.44 10.98
C THR A 68 57.52 23.39 10.30
N GLU A 69 56.96 24.54 9.84
CA GLU A 69 57.77 25.75 9.76
C GLU A 69 57.73 26.40 11.14
N SER A 70 58.87 26.45 11.80
CA SER A 70 59.22 27.49 12.76
C SER A 70 60.72 27.62 12.80
N PRO A 71 61.27 28.78 12.40
CA PRO A 71 62.67 29.12 12.70
C PRO A 71 62.69 29.76 14.08
N ASP A 72 63.32 29.18 15.00
CA ASP A 72 64.21 29.82 16.03
C ASP A 72 64.22 29.09 17.36
N SER A 73 65.41 29.00 17.83
CA SER A 73 65.88 28.80 19.23
C SER A 73 66.05 27.41 19.82
N THR A 74 67.36 27.03 19.84
CA THR A 74 68.17 26.54 20.99
C THR A 74 67.62 25.46 21.92
N GLU A 75 68.44 24.34 21.91
CA GLU A 75 68.68 23.41 23.01
C GLU A 75 67.49 22.66 23.65
N ASP A 76 67.40 21.52 23.29
CA ASP A 76 67.23 20.21 23.93
C ASP A 76 66.45 19.25 23.02
N ASN A 77 67.13 18.62 22.10
CA ASN A 77 66.55 17.83 21.00
C ASN A 77 66.26 16.40 21.48
N LYS A 78 65.10 16.17 22.06
CA LYS A 78 64.44 14.88 21.96
C LYS A 78 63.24 15.05 20.94
N PRO A 79 63.27 14.29 19.86
CA PRO A 79 62.14 14.34 18.93
C PRO A 79 60.90 13.83 19.65
N LYS A 80 59.98 14.73 20.04
CA LYS A 80 58.63 14.34 20.40
C LYS A 80 57.94 13.91 19.12
N THR A 81 58.03 12.63 18.79
CA THR A 81 57.18 12.01 17.82
C THR A 81 55.75 12.02 18.35
N LEU A 82 55.07 13.14 18.14
CA LEU A 82 53.62 13.20 18.26
C LEU A 82 53.04 12.55 17.01
N ASN A 83 53.07 11.23 16.98
CA ASN A 83 52.20 10.44 16.14
C ASN A 83 50.76 10.63 16.60
N ARG A 84 50.22 11.83 16.38
CA ARG A 84 48.77 12.03 16.51
C ARG A 84 48.16 11.43 15.25
N ARG A 85 47.99 10.10 15.29
CA ARG A 85 47.09 9.45 14.37
C ARG A 85 45.75 10.12 14.56
N VAL A 86 45.26 10.84 13.54
CA VAL A 86 43.84 11.20 13.45
C VAL A 86 43.14 9.86 13.21
N SER A 87 42.84 9.20 14.31
CA SER A 87 41.99 8.02 14.29
C SER A 87 40.64 8.47 13.72
N PRO A 88 40.08 7.79 12.72
CA PRO A 88 38.64 7.90 12.46
C PRO A 88 37.95 7.71 13.81
N ASP A 89 36.78 8.29 13.98
CA ASP A 89 36.01 8.22 15.21
C ASP A 89 35.77 6.75 15.63
N TYR A 90 36.74 6.21 16.39
CA TYR A 90 36.76 4.82 16.87
C TYR A 90 35.99 4.65 18.18
N SER A 91 35.08 5.59 18.48
CA SER A 91 34.26 5.50 19.70
C SER A 91 33.52 4.16 19.82
N ASP A 92 33.22 3.53 18.68
CA ASP A 92 32.45 2.28 18.58
C ASP A 92 33.31 1.07 18.13
N SER A 93 34.64 1.19 18.09
CA SER A 93 35.53 0.14 17.60
C SER A 93 36.74 -0.05 18.44
N PHE A 94 37.38 -1.24 18.36
CA PHE A 94 38.69 -1.51 18.89
C PHE A 94 39.54 -2.29 17.91
N ILE A 95 40.82 -2.22 18.04
CA ILE A 95 41.81 -2.83 17.17
C ILE A 95 42.73 -3.75 17.97
N ILE A 96 42.96 -4.95 17.43
CA ILE A 96 43.98 -5.87 17.95
C ILE A 96 44.99 -6.12 16.82
N ARG A 97 46.27 -5.93 17.10
CA ARG A 97 47.38 -6.32 16.23
C ARG A 97 47.89 -7.66 16.64
N VAL A 98 48.08 -8.55 15.68
CA VAL A 98 48.58 -9.90 15.91
C VAL A 98 49.75 -10.21 14.97
N ASP A 99 50.66 -11.05 15.46
CA ASP A 99 51.72 -11.58 14.60
C ASP A 99 51.23 -12.62 13.57
N GLU A 100 52.13 -13.15 12.74
CA GLU A 100 51.80 -14.19 11.76
C GLU A 100 51.29 -15.50 12.39
N ARG A 101 51.42 -15.70 13.67
CA ARG A 101 50.95 -16.86 14.44
C ARG A 101 49.64 -16.58 15.19
N GLY A 102 49.09 -15.34 15.09
CA GLY A 102 47.89 -14.92 15.78
C GLY A 102 48.08 -14.47 17.22
N LYS A 103 49.34 -14.32 17.70
CA LYS A 103 49.63 -13.84 19.05
C LYS A 103 49.43 -12.32 19.07
N ILE A 104 48.74 -11.83 20.09
CA ILE A 104 48.49 -10.39 20.30
C ILE A 104 49.79 -9.65 20.54
N LEU A 105 50.08 -8.67 19.71
CA LEU A 105 51.24 -7.75 19.82
C LEU A 105 50.83 -6.46 20.54
N GLU A 106 49.71 -5.87 20.14
CA GLU A 106 49.22 -4.59 20.65
C GLU A 106 47.69 -4.56 20.64
N ARG A 107 47.12 -3.81 21.58
CA ARG A 107 45.68 -3.58 21.69
C ARG A 107 45.44 -2.07 21.79
N ASP A 108 44.52 -1.58 20.95
CA ASP A 108 44.02 -0.21 21.00
C ASP A 108 42.50 -0.28 21.14
N SER A 109 42.00 0.08 22.31
CA SER A 109 40.57 -0.05 22.65
C SER A 109 40.13 1.08 23.58
N PRO A 110 39.05 1.78 23.24
CA PRO A 110 38.39 2.71 24.16
C PRO A 110 37.51 1.99 25.19
N PHE A 111 37.36 0.66 25.08
CA PHE A 111 36.50 -0.15 25.95
C PHE A 111 37.32 -0.82 27.04
N ASP A 112 36.76 -0.80 28.25
CA ASP A 112 37.34 -1.52 29.40
C ASP A 112 36.67 -2.91 29.49
N MET A 113 37.18 -3.87 28.68
CA MET A 113 36.78 -5.26 28.71
C MET A 113 37.90 -6.12 29.36
N ASN A 114 37.51 -7.30 29.88
CA ASN A 114 38.47 -8.23 30.44
C ASN A 114 39.50 -8.69 29.38
N ASP A 115 40.77 -8.87 29.78
CA ASP A 115 41.84 -9.36 28.89
C ASP A 115 41.52 -10.71 28.26
N GLU A 116 40.79 -11.58 28.95
CA GLU A 116 40.29 -12.84 28.37
C GLU A 116 39.30 -12.63 27.22
N THR A 117 38.47 -11.58 27.31
CA THR A 117 37.52 -11.23 26.24
C THR A 117 38.24 -10.81 24.96
N TYR A 118 39.31 -10.01 25.09
CA TYR A 118 40.14 -9.62 23.95
C TYR A 118 40.89 -10.80 23.34
N LYS A 119 41.44 -11.71 24.17
CA LYS A 119 42.10 -12.93 23.69
C LYS A 119 41.10 -13.81 22.92
N LYS A 120 39.91 -14.03 23.48
CA LYS A 120 38.85 -14.81 22.84
C LYS A 120 38.39 -14.18 21.52
N ALA A 121 38.29 -12.83 21.44
CA ALA A 121 37.97 -12.12 20.23
C ALA A 121 39.02 -12.35 19.15
N ALA A 122 40.33 -12.19 19.51
CA ALA A 122 41.44 -12.40 18.60
C ALA A 122 41.49 -13.84 18.08
N ASP A 123 41.35 -14.83 18.97
CA ASP A 123 41.39 -16.25 18.61
C ASP A 123 40.24 -16.64 17.66
N ILE A 124 39.00 -16.17 17.91
CA ILE A 124 37.87 -16.42 17.04
C ILE A 124 38.09 -15.79 15.67
N ALA A 125 38.54 -14.52 15.63
CA ALA A 125 38.78 -13.82 14.39
C ALA A 125 39.91 -14.49 13.59
N TRP A 126 41.02 -14.84 14.27
CA TRP A 126 42.17 -15.49 13.65
C TRP A 126 41.85 -16.88 13.08
N THR A 127 41.08 -17.69 13.82
CA THR A 127 40.70 -19.05 13.41
C THR A 127 39.77 -19.02 12.18
N ASN A 128 38.81 -18.13 12.19
CA ASN A 128 37.82 -18.08 11.11
C ASN A 128 38.30 -17.39 9.85
N LYS A 129 39.29 -16.48 9.93
CA LYS A 129 39.86 -15.66 8.81
C LYS A 129 38.88 -15.12 7.81
N ASN A 130 37.56 -15.23 8.09
CA ASN A 130 36.51 -14.75 7.24
C ASN A 130 36.34 -13.23 7.40
N ILE A 131 36.51 -12.54 6.31
CA ILE A 131 36.20 -11.11 6.19
C ILE A 131 34.73 -10.93 6.52
N SER A 132 34.46 -10.26 7.68
CA SER A 132 33.08 -9.82 8.02
C SER A 132 32.14 -10.82 8.73
N SER A 133 32.66 -11.59 9.71
CA SER A 133 31.83 -12.35 10.66
C SER A 133 31.40 -11.49 11.86
N THR A 134 30.28 -11.88 12.48
CA THR A 134 29.77 -11.23 13.70
C THR A 134 29.99 -12.14 14.90
N ILE A 135 30.53 -11.60 15.99
CA ILE A 135 30.72 -12.29 17.27
C ILE A 135 30.01 -11.55 18.39
N THR A 136 29.66 -12.25 19.46
CA THR A 136 29.08 -11.65 20.67
C THR A 136 30.09 -11.66 21.78
N LEU A 137 30.42 -10.46 22.28
CA LEU A 137 31.32 -10.27 23.43
C LEU A 137 30.60 -9.38 24.45
N GLU A 138 30.54 -9.82 25.70
CA GLU A 138 29.91 -9.10 26.80
C GLU A 138 28.51 -8.55 26.48
N GLY A 139 27.68 -9.35 25.80
CA GLY A 139 26.31 -8.97 25.43
C GLY A 139 26.20 -7.99 24.25
N ARG A 140 27.34 -7.52 23.71
CA ARG A 140 27.38 -6.65 22.52
C ARG A 140 27.76 -7.46 21.30
N GLN A 141 27.25 -7.04 20.14
CA GLN A 141 27.57 -7.68 18.86
C GLN A 141 28.66 -6.90 18.15
N TRP A 142 29.71 -7.62 17.76
CA TRP A 142 30.88 -7.07 17.11
C TRP A 142 31.04 -7.71 15.72
N ARG A 143 31.26 -6.89 14.73
CA ARG A 143 31.65 -7.35 13.40
C ARG A 143 33.13 -7.06 13.23
N TYR A 144 33.91 -7.98 12.69
CA TYR A 144 35.34 -7.81 12.55
C TYR A 144 35.80 -7.96 11.11
N ALA A 145 36.94 -7.35 10.81
CA ALA A 145 37.68 -7.52 9.58
C ALA A 145 39.15 -7.69 9.90
N ILE A 146 39.83 -8.57 9.16
CA ILE A 146 41.27 -8.82 9.25
C ILE A 146 41.93 -8.27 8.01
N SER A 147 43.00 -7.52 8.20
CA SER A 147 43.86 -7.01 7.13
C SER A 147 45.34 -7.21 7.49
N ARG A 148 46.16 -7.46 6.46
CA ARG A 148 47.61 -7.46 6.63
C ARG A 148 48.08 -6.03 6.82
N MET A 149 49.02 -5.80 7.76
CA MET A 149 49.65 -4.50 7.93
C MET A 149 50.56 -4.22 6.74
N GLU A 150 50.41 -3.06 6.10
CA GLU A 150 51.26 -2.64 4.99
C GLU A 150 52.52 -1.99 5.56
N LYS A 151 53.63 -2.21 4.87
CA LYS A 151 54.92 -1.58 5.18
C LYS A 151 54.78 -0.07 5.03
N GLN A 152 54.98 0.66 6.11
CA GLN A 152 55.00 2.13 6.07
C GLN A 152 56.41 2.62 5.78
N VAL A 153 56.54 3.46 4.76
CA VAL A 153 57.76 4.19 4.47
C VAL A 153 57.68 5.54 5.20
N ILE A 154 58.47 5.70 6.24
CA ILE A 154 58.60 6.97 6.96
C ILE A 154 59.78 7.72 6.36
N GLN A 155 59.57 8.94 5.88
CA GLN A 155 60.62 9.82 5.39
C GLN A 155 61.02 10.77 6.51
N GLU A 156 62.22 10.58 7.05
CA GLU A 156 62.77 11.41 8.10
C GLU A 156 64.16 11.90 7.65
N ASN A 157 64.39 13.22 7.69
CA ASN A 157 65.64 13.89 7.29
C ASN A 157 66.15 13.50 5.90
N GLY A 158 65.25 13.36 4.90
CA GLY A 158 65.65 12.99 3.56
C GLY A 158 66.04 11.52 3.36
N ARG A 159 65.89 10.71 4.37
CA ARG A 159 66.10 9.25 4.31
C ARG A 159 64.79 8.54 4.50
N SER A 160 64.47 7.59 3.61
CA SER A 160 63.27 6.76 3.71
C SER A 160 63.56 5.53 4.55
N TYR A 161 62.88 5.41 5.67
CA TYR A 161 62.92 4.22 6.53
C TYR A 161 61.66 3.40 6.30
N THR A 162 61.79 2.14 5.91
CA THR A 162 60.66 1.23 5.83
C THR A 162 60.47 0.59 7.19
N VAL A 163 59.45 0.94 7.92
CA VAL A 163 59.03 0.23 9.12
C VAL A 163 58.20 -0.96 8.68
N ALA A 164 58.82 -2.13 8.67
CA ALA A 164 58.14 -3.38 8.41
C ALA A 164 57.56 -3.90 9.73
N GLU A 165 56.32 -3.67 10.01
CA GLU A 165 55.58 -4.46 10.98
C GLU A 165 54.97 -5.66 10.22
N ASP A 166 55.59 -6.84 10.38
CA ASP A 166 55.01 -8.09 9.87
C ASP A 166 53.91 -8.53 10.83
N GLY A 167 52.65 -8.55 10.33
CA GLY A 167 51.51 -8.94 11.15
C GLY A 167 50.19 -8.59 10.52
N TYR A 168 49.14 -8.78 11.29
CA TYR A 168 47.77 -8.51 10.88
C TYR A 168 47.10 -7.57 11.88
N GLN A 169 46.22 -6.74 11.36
CA GLN A 169 45.34 -5.88 12.12
C GLN A 169 43.90 -6.42 12.05
N ILE A 170 43.29 -6.59 13.20
CA ILE A 170 41.89 -7.03 13.34
C ILE A 170 41.11 -5.86 13.90
N ILE A 171 40.18 -5.34 13.12
CA ILE A 171 39.29 -4.23 13.52
C ILE A 171 37.96 -4.82 13.95
N PHE A 172 37.52 -4.50 15.16
CA PHE A 172 36.20 -4.88 15.67
C PHE A 172 35.32 -3.65 15.77
N LEU A 173 34.17 -3.68 15.12
CA LEU A 173 33.18 -2.61 15.16
C LEU A 173 31.93 -3.09 15.91
N ASN A 174 31.47 -2.31 16.89
CA ASN A 174 30.24 -2.58 17.61
C ASN A 174 29.04 -2.35 16.71
N VAL A 175 28.31 -3.42 16.36
CA VAL A 175 27.14 -3.39 15.48
C VAL A 175 25.82 -3.53 16.26
N THR A 176 25.84 -3.48 17.57
CA THR A 176 24.66 -3.64 18.43
C THR A 176 23.62 -2.58 18.11
N MET A 177 24.05 -1.30 18.05
CA MET A 177 23.15 -0.18 17.74
C MET A 177 22.51 -0.29 16.34
N TYR A 178 23.30 -0.72 15.35
CA TYR A 178 22.80 -0.91 13.99
C TYR A 178 21.69 -1.98 13.93
N LYS A 179 21.88 -3.09 14.64
CA LYS A 179 20.85 -4.14 14.73
C LYS A 179 19.61 -3.70 15.50
N GLN A 180 19.80 -2.95 16.58
CA GLN A 180 18.68 -2.35 17.31
C GLN A 180 17.89 -1.38 16.42
N THR A 181 18.59 -0.54 15.66
CA THR A 181 17.95 0.40 14.71
C THR A 181 17.10 -0.35 13.66
N LEU A 182 17.63 -1.44 13.08
CA LEU A 182 16.86 -2.27 12.14
C LEU A 182 15.64 -2.92 12.80
N PHE A 183 15.79 -3.40 14.04
CA PHE A 183 14.67 -3.97 14.79
C PHE A 183 13.61 -2.91 15.12
N HIS A 184 14.01 -1.72 15.55
CA HIS A 184 13.10 -0.60 15.77
C HIS A 184 12.41 -0.16 14.47
N LEU A 185 13.14 -0.10 13.36
CA LEU A 185 12.57 0.18 12.05
C LEU A 185 11.47 -0.84 11.70
N LEU A 186 11.77 -2.14 11.86
CA LEU A 186 10.80 -3.20 11.56
C LEU A 186 9.55 -3.09 12.45
N THR A 187 9.73 -2.93 13.76
CA THR A 187 8.59 -2.80 14.69
C THR A 187 7.77 -1.55 14.43
N THR A 188 8.40 -0.44 14.06
CA THR A 188 7.71 0.81 13.69
C THR A 188 6.91 0.62 12.40
N LEU A 189 7.51 0.03 11.35
CA LEU A 189 6.80 -0.26 10.10
C LEU A 189 5.59 -1.17 10.31
N LEU A 190 5.73 -2.23 11.11
CA LEU A 190 4.63 -3.13 11.44
C LEU A 190 3.51 -2.43 12.24
N SER A 191 3.86 -1.61 13.22
CA SER A 191 2.89 -0.87 14.04
C SER A 191 2.11 0.14 13.21
N VAL A 192 2.81 0.97 12.43
CA VAL A 192 2.20 1.95 11.54
C VAL A 192 1.34 1.25 10.48
N GLY A 193 1.85 0.16 9.91
CA GLY A 193 1.11 -0.64 8.93
C GLY A 193 -0.18 -1.21 9.49
N PHE A 194 -0.17 -1.74 10.70
CA PHE A 194 -1.37 -2.26 11.35
C PHE A 194 -2.41 -1.16 11.60
N ILE A 195 -1.97 0.00 12.13
CA ILE A 195 -2.87 1.15 12.35
C ILE A 195 -3.46 1.63 11.03
N MET A 196 -2.64 1.75 9.99
CA MET A 196 -3.09 2.20 8.66
C MET A 196 -4.11 1.23 8.05
N LEU A 197 -3.86 -0.08 8.11
CA LEU A 197 -4.82 -1.10 7.65
C LEU A 197 -6.14 -1.04 8.42
N PHE A 198 -6.08 -0.82 9.73
CA PHE A 198 -7.28 -0.68 10.55
C PHE A 198 -8.12 0.54 10.17
N VAL A 199 -7.48 1.70 9.97
CA VAL A 199 -8.15 2.93 9.51
C VAL A 199 -8.75 2.73 8.12
N LEU A 200 -7.99 2.17 7.18
CA LEU A 200 -8.46 1.88 5.82
C LEU A 200 -9.64 0.89 5.82
N PHE A 201 -9.63 -0.10 6.72
CA PHE A 201 -10.75 -1.03 6.88
C PHE A 201 -12.03 -0.30 7.30
N ILE A 202 -11.96 0.59 8.29
CA ILE A 202 -13.13 1.38 8.74
C ILE A 202 -13.66 2.27 7.60
N ILE A 203 -12.76 2.99 6.93
CA ILE A 203 -13.12 3.86 5.80
C ILE A 203 -13.76 3.05 4.67
N SER A 204 -13.15 1.92 4.30
CA SER A 204 -13.66 1.04 3.25
C SER A 204 -15.02 0.45 3.59
N LEU A 205 -15.24 0.08 4.87
CA LEU A 205 -16.53 -0.40 5.35
C LEU A 205 -17.61 0.68 5.27
N TYR A 206 -17.29 1.91 5.67
CA TYR A 206 -18.20 3.04 5.56
C TYR A 206 -18.60 3.32 4.10
N PHE A 207 -17.62 3.44 3.21
CA PHE A 207 -17.88 3.68 1.78
C PHE A 207 -18.64 2.54 1.12
N ALA A 208 -18.28 1.29 1.41
CA ALA A 208 -18.96 0.14 0.85
C ALA A 208 -20.45 0.09 1.26
N ASN A 209 -20.78 0.41 2.51
CA ASN A 209 -22.16 0.47 2.97
C ASN A 209 -22.93 1.62 2.29
N ARG A 210 -22.31 2.79 2.15
CA ARG A 210 -22.96 3.96 1.57
C ARG A 210 -23.16 3.82 0.05
N SER A 211 -22.18 3.27 -0.66
CA SER A 211 -22.23 3.13 -2.13
C SER A 211 -23.17 2.01 -2.58
N ILE A 212 -23.33 0.93 -1.81
CA ILE A 212 -24.19 -0.19 -2.18
C ILE A 212 -25.66 0.12 -1.94
N LYS A 213 -25.99 0.97 -0.95
CA LYS A 213 -27.39 1.29 -0.62
C LYS A 213 -28.17 1.84 -1.82
N PRO A 214 -27.73 2.89 -2.55
CA PRO A 214 -28.46 3.41 -3.69
C PRO A 214 -28.61 2.40 -4.84
N VAL A 215 -27.61 1.53 -5.04
CA VAL A 215 -27.68 0.46 -6.04
C VAL A 215 -28.74 -0.58 -5.68
N ALA A 216 -28.80 -0.96 -4.40
CA ALA A 216 -29.82 -1.89 -3.91
C ALA A 216 -31.23 -1.32 -4.04
N GLU A 217 -31.41 -0.04 -3.74
CA GLU A 217 -32.69 0.66 -3.90
C GLU A 217 -33.11 0.79 -5.37
N ALA A 218 -32.16 1.12 -6.25
CA ALA A 218 -32.42 1.17 -7.69
C ALA A 218 -32.82 -0.21 -8.25
N TRP A 219 -32.13 -1.26 -7.84
CA TRP A 219 -32.46 -2.64 -8.21
C TRP A 219 -33.86 -3.07 -7.76
N GLU A 220 -34.25 -2.71 -6.52
CA GLU A 220 -35.58 -3.06 -6.01
C GLU A 220 -36.68 -2.26 -6.75
N ARG A 221 -36.46 -0.97 -7.06
CA ARG A 221 -37.38 -0.17 -7.91
C ARG A 221 -37.53 -0.77 -9.29
N GLN A 222 -36.43 -1.14 -9.95
CA GLN A 222 -36.49 -1.77 -11.29
C GLN A 222 -37.26 -3.08 -11.27
N LYS A 223 -37.05 -3.89 -10.23
CA LYS A 223 -37.76 -5.16 -10.09
C LYS A 223 -39.26 -4.97 -9.82
N GLN A 224 -39.60 -3.98 -8.99
CA GLN A 224 -41.01 -3.61 -8.75
C GLN A 224 -41.64 -3.14 -10.03
N PHE A 225 -40.99 -2.27 -10.78
CA PHE A 225 -41.45 -1.78 -12.08
C PHE A 225 -41.78 -2.93 -13.07
N VAL A 226 -40.88 -3.91 -13.22
CA VAL A 226 -41.10 -5.07 -14.07
C VAL A 226 -42.27 -5.92 -13.58
N ALA A 227 -42.44 -6.08 -12.28
CA ALA A 227 -43.56 -6.83 -11.73
C ALA A 227 -44.90 -6.14 -11.98
N ASP A 228 -44.98 -4.83 -11.73
CA ASP A 228 -46.18 -4.03 -11.91
C ASP A 228 -46.54 -3.95 -13.40
N ALA A 229 -45.57 -3.73 -14.30
CA ALA A 229 -45.73 -3.79 -15.73
C ALA A 229 -46.31 -5.12 -16.20
N SER A 230 -45.80 -6.23 -15.68
CA SER A 230 -46.31 -7.57 -16.03
C SER A 230 -47.76 -7.79 -15.60
N HIS A 231 -48.14 -7.29 -14.43
CA HIS A 231 -49.52 -7.37 -13.95
C HIS A 231 -50.47 -6.49 -14.77
N GLU A 232 -50.06 -5.24 -15.04
CA GLU A 232 -50.88 -4.28 -15.81
C GLU A 232 -51.02 -4.68 -17.27
N LEU A 233 -50.06 -5.37 -17.88
CA LEU A 233 -50.15 -5.93 -19.23
C LEU A 233 -51.01 -7.20 -19.30
N LYS A 234 -51.02 -8.00 -18.23
CA LYS A 234 -51.77 -9.27 -18.23
C LYS A 234 -53.29 -9.05 -18.32
N THR A 235 -53.81 -8.02 -17.65
CA THR A 235 -55.25 -7.74 -17.59
C THR A 235 -55.85 -7.42 -18.97
N PRO A 236 -55.34 -6.42 -19.73
CA PRO A 236 -55.89 -6.14 -21.08
C PRO A 236 -55.65 -7.31 -22.04
N LEU A 237 -54.53 -8.01 -21.93
CA LEU A 237 -54.26 -9.19 -22.73
C LEU A 237 -55.29 -10.32 -22.47
N SER A 238 -55.68 -10.54 -21.21
CA SER A 238 -56.73 -11.52 -20.87
C SER A 238 -58.11 -11.12 -21.44
N ILE A 239 -58.41 -9.81 -21.44
CA ILE A 239 -59.68 -9.30 -22.06
C ILE A 239 -59.67 -9.55 -23.57
N ILE A 240 -58.55 -9.25 -24.24
CA ILE A 240 -58.40 -9.50 -25.68
C ILE A 240 -58.62 -10.97 -26.01
N ASN A 241 -57.87 -11.86 -25.28
CA ASN A 241 -57.99 -13.30 -25.53
C ASN A 241 -59.41 -13.83 -25.28
N ALA A 242 -60.03 -13.46 -24.15
CA ALA A 242 -61.39 -13.90 -23.85
C ALA A 242 -62.43 -13.47 -24.94
N ASN A 243 -62.29 -12.25 -25.41
CA ASN A 243 -63.24 -11.77 -26.48
C ASN A 243 -62.87 -12.38 -27.83
N TYR A 244 -61.59 -12.67 -28.10
CA TYR A 244 -61.17 -13.41 -29.29
C TYR A 244 -61.73 -14.83 -29.31
N ASP A 245 -61.67 -15.53 -28.16
CA ASP A 245 -62.25 -16.89 -28.04
C ASP A 245 -63.74 -16.88 -28.31
N VAL A 246 -64.51 -15.89 -27.83
CA VAL A 246 -65.97 -15.74 -28.16
C VAL A 246 -66.22 -15.52 -29.66
N LEU A 247 -65.32 -14.73 -30.30
CA LEU A 247 -65.44 -14.55 -31.77
C LEU A 247 -65.22 -15.85 -32.54
N LEU A 248 -64.29 -16.70 -32.08
CA LEU A 248 -64.04 -17.99 -32.69
C LEU A 248 -65.15 -18.99 -32.49
N GLU A 249 -65.81 -18.98 -31.33
CA GLU A 249 -67.02 -19.83 -31.11
C GLU A 249 -68.23 -19.44 -32.01
N ASN A 250 -68.38 -18.14 -32.30
CA ASN A 250 -69.46 -17.60 -33.07
C ASN A 250 -69.05 -17.27 -34.52
N LYS A 251 -68.19 -18.03 -35.15
CA LYS A 251 -67.58 -17.75 -36.46
C LYS A 251 -68.59 -17.73 -37.63
N GLU A 252 -69.76 -18.31 -37.48
CA GLU A 252 -70.81 -18.33 -38.47
C GLU A 252 -71.69 -17.06 -38.39
N GLU A 253 -71.53 -16.21 -37.35
CA GLU A 253 -72.28 -14.97 -37.22
C GLU A 253 -71.65 -13.84 -38.05
N THR A 254 -72.54 -12.81 -38.37
CA THR A 254 -72.07 -11.64 -39.09
C THR A 254 -71.18 -10.76 -38.23
N ILE A 255 -70.23 -10.04 -38.84
CA ILE A 255 -69.38 -9.04 -38.15
C ILE A 255 -70.25 -8.03 -37.41
N LYS A 256 -71.36 -7.65 -37.90
CA LYS A 256 -72.30 -6.68 -37.30
C LYS A 256 -72.86 -7.18 -35.95
N SER A 257 -73.15 -8.47 -35.81
CA SER A 257 -73.62 -9.09 -34.56
C SER A 257 -72.50 -9.21 -33.55
N GLN A 258 -71.24 -9.32 -34.02
CA GLN A 258 -70.06 -9.50 -33.20
C GLN A 258 -69.34 -8.20 -32.86
N MET A 259 -69.86 -7.06 -33.27
CA MET A 259 -69.20 -5.72 -33.07
C MET A 259 -68.86 -5.43 -31.63
N LYS A 260 -69.68 -5.81 -30.67
CA LYS A 260 -69.42 -5.67 -29.22
C LYS A 260 -68.16 -6.32 -28.80
N TRP A 261 -67.78 -7.49 -29.27
CA TRP A 261 -66.58 -8.22 -28.87
C TRP A 261 -65.36 -7.61 -29.54
N LEU A 262 -65.49 -7.12 -30.78
CA LEU A 262 -64.42 -6.36 -31.45
C LEU A 262 -64.12 -5.04 -30.75
N ASP A 263 -65.18 -4.35 -30.26
CA ASP A 263 -64.97 -3.12 -29.45
C ASP A 263 -64.25 -3.40 -28.17
N TYR A 264 -64.50 -4.51 -27.45
CA TYR A 264 -63.78 -4.89 -26.27
C TYR A 264 -62.28 -5.23 -26.54
N ILE A 265 -61.99 -5.90 -27.67
CA ILE A 265 -60.64 -6.13 -28.15
C ILE A 265 -59.92 -4.79 -28.42
N LYS A 266 -60.65 -3.87 -29.12
CA LYS A 266 -60.11 -2.53 -29.40
C LYS A 266 -59.75 -1.76 -28.10
N ILE A 267 -60.65 -1.75 -27.12
CA ILE A 267 -60.42 -1.14 -25.80
C ILE A 267 -59.19 -1.76 -25.12
N GLY A 268 -59.06 -3.08 -25.18
CA GLY A 268 -57.90 -3.79 -24.62
C GLY A 268 -56.57 -3.39 -25.26
N THR A 269 -56.55 -3.29 -26.60
CA THR A 269 -55.39 -2.86 -27.40
C THR A 269 -55.03 -1.40 -27.17
N ASP A 270 -55.98 -0.50 -27.10
CA ASP A 270 -55.77 0.92 -26.83
C ASP A 270 -55.17 1.13 -25.42
N ARG A 271 -55.70 0.38 -24.42
CA ARG A 271 -55.17 0.40 -23.06
C ARG A 271 -53.73 -0.10 -23.02
N MET A 272 -53.37 -1.19 -23.73
CA MET A 272 -51.99 -1.66 -23.82
C MET A 272 -51.08 -0.63 -24.48
N THR A 273 -51.52 -0.01 -25.58
CA THR A 273 -50.74 1.03 -26.29
C THR A 273 -50.46 2.21 -25.40
N LYS A 274 -51.45 2.69 -24.63
CA LYS A 274 -51.30 3.75 -23.66
C LYS A 274 -50.27 3.36 -22.60
N LEU A 275 -50.38 2.17 -22.00
CA LEU A 275 -49.49 1.69 -20.98
C LEU A 275 -48.02 1.62 -21.46
N ILE A 276 -47.79 1.11 -22.67
CA ILE A 276 -46.46 1.06 -23.29
C ILE A 276 -45.89 2.47 -23.48
N ASN A 277 -46.69 3.42 -23.96
CA ASN A 277 -46.24 4.81 -24.12
C ASN A 277 -45.91 5.48 -22.79
N ASP A 278 -46.72 5.23 -21.75
CA ASP A 278 -46.44 5.72 -20.39
C ASP A 278 -45.13 5.16 -19.84
N MET A 279 -44.86 3.85 -20.03
CA MET A 279 -43.60 3.22 -19.66
C MET A 279 -42.39 3.77 -20.42
N LEU A 280 -42.54 3.98 -21.74
CA LEU A 280 -41.47 4.58 -22.56
C LEU A 280 -41.18 6.02 -22.13
N SER A 281 -42.21 6.78 -21.79
CA SER A 281 -42.09 8.16 -21.29
C SER A 281 -41.33 8.18 -19.93
N LEU A 282 -41.67 7.26 -19.03
CA LEU A 282 -40.99 7.11 -17.76
C LEU A 282 -39.51 6.74 -17.95
N ALA A 283 -39.23 5.77 -18.82
CA ALA A 283 -37.85 5.37 -19.12
C ALA A 283 -37.03 6.51 -19.74
N LYS A 284 -37.65 7.35 -20.58
CA LYS A 284 -37.00 8.56 -21.12
C LYS A 284 -36.70 9.60 -20.03
N MET A 285 -37.59 9.79 -19.07
CA MET A 285 -37.38 10.72 -17.95
C MET A 285 -36.29 10.27 -16.98
N GLU A 286 -36.07 8.96 -16.84
CA GLU A 286 -34.97 8.42 -16.03
C GLU A 286 -33.60 8.52 -16.72
N ASP A 287 -33.53 8.73 -18.02
CA ASP A 287 -32.26 8.94 -18.74
C ASP A 287 -31.73 10.37 -18.48
N ILE A 288 -30.70 10.46 -17.67
CA ILE A 288 -30.01 11.71 -17.31
C ILE A 288 -29.52 12.49 -18.56
N ARG A 289 -29.38 11.80 -19.69
CA ARG A 289 -28.95 12.41 -20.97
C ARG A 289 -30.05 13.12 -21.72
N PHE A 290 -31.30 13.03 -21.26
CA PHE A 290 -32.42 13.70 -21.93
C PHE A 290 -32.42 15.19 -21.52
N PRO A 291 -32.12 16.12 -22.43
CA PRO A 291 -32.04 17.55 -22.07
C PRO A 291 -33.47 18.06 -21.81
N VAL A 292 -33.76 18.43 -20.57
CA VAL A 292 -35.00 19.16 -20.26
C VAL A 292 -34.84 20.57 -20.83
N GLN A 293 -35.56 20.85 -21.94
CA GLN A 293 -35.64 22.21 -22.49
C GLN A 293 -36.55 23.04 -21.57
N LYS A 294 -35.92 23.96 -20.84
CA LYS A 294 -36.64 24.93 -20.03
C LYS A 294 -37.10 26.05 -20.95
N VAL A 295 -38.41 26.07 -21.27
CA VAL A 295 -39.00 27.14 -22.05
C VAL A 295 -39.89 28.00 -21.13
N PRO A 296 -39.76 29.32 -21.14
CA PRO A 296 -40.70 30.19 -20.42
C PRO A 296 -42.09 30.04 -21.00
N PHE A 297 -43.10 29.85 -20.15
CA PHE A 297 -44.50 29.77 -20.56
C PHE A 297 -45.35 30.65 -19.63
N ASN A 298 -46.49 31.11 -20.16
CA ASN A 298 -47.44 31.87 -19.39
C ASN A 298 -48.34 30.93 -18.57
N VAL A 299 -48.26 31.06 -17.24
CA VAL A 299 -49.00 30.20 -16.31
C VAL A 299 -50.52 30.37 -16.49
N SER A 300 -51.02 31.61 -16.79
CA SER A 300 -52.44 31.89 -16.97
C SER A 300 -52.98 31.18 -18.20
N ASP A 301 -52.23 31.17 -19.31
CA ASP A 301 -52.62 30.47 -20.53
C ASP A 301 -52.68 28.95 -20.30
N ALA A 302 -51.69 28.39 -19.62
CA ALA A 302 -51.68 26.97 -19.28
C ALA A 302 -52.86 26.56 -18.36
N VAL A 303 -53.25 27.41 -17.43
CA VAL A 303 -54.41 27.18 -16.55
C VAL A 303 -55.71 27.26 -17.36
N ASN A 304 -55.84 28.24 -18.26
CA ASN A 304 -57.03 28.36 -19.12
C ASN A 304 -57.17 27.16 -20.06
N ASP A 305 -56.09 26.65 -20.63
CA ASP A 305 -56.08 25.44 -21.45
C ASP A 305 -56.58 24.21 -20.68
N VAL A 306 -56.14 24.06 -19.44
CA VAL A 306 -56.62 22.98 -18.56
C VAL A 306 -58.11 23.12 -18.25
N ILE A 307 -58.60 24.34 -17.91
CA ILE A 307 -60.01 24.58 -17.62
C ILE A 307 -60.86 24.27 -18.86
N SER A 308 -60.47 24.78 -20.04
CA SER A 308 -61.18 24.51 -21.29
C SER A 308 -61.23 23.02 -21.63
N SER A 309 -60.17 22.27 -21.36
CA SER A 309 -60.13 20.82 -21.56
C SER A 309 -61.06 20.06 -20.60
N MET A 310 -61.27 20.58 -19.40
CA MET A 310 -62.22 19.98 -18.42
C MET A 310 -63.64 20.33 -18.71
N GLU A 311 -63.96 21.52 -19.24
CA GLU A 311 -65.31 21.87 -19.68
C GLU A 311 -65.84 20.94 -20.76
N ALA A 312 -65.00 20.53 -21.71
CA ALA A 312 -65.34 19.55 -22.74
C ALA A 312 -65.66 18.13 -22.21
N VAL A 313 -65.29 17.81 -20.99
CA VAL A 313 -65.57 16.51 -20.32
C VAL A 313 -66.83 16.60 -19.44
N MET A 314 -67.22 17.81 -18.99
CA MET A 314 -68.39 18.04 -18.13
C MET A 314 -69.66 18.40 -18.89
N ALA A 315 -69.58 18.68 -20.19
CA ALA A 315 -70.78 18.90 -21.11
C ALA A 315 -71.22 17.57 -21.73
#